data_d35e2e3581adc5c1baae26844d2f7746
#
_entry.id   d35e2e3581adc5c1baae26844d2f7746
#
_cell.length_a   1.000
_cell.length_b   1.000
_cell.length_c   1.000
_cell.angle_alpha   90.00
_cell.angle_beta   90.00
_cell.angle_gamma   90.00
#
_symmetry.space_group_name_H-M   'P 1'
#
loop_
_entity.id
_entity.type
_entity.pdbx_description
1 polymer ?
#
loop_
_entity_poly.entity_id
_entity_poly.type
_entity_poly.pdbx_seq_one_letter_code
_entity_poly.pdbx_strand_id
1 'polypeptide(L)'
;MDKHLIYSTSSGTELGVVLFRDADFEVGKEDNSFLVTMLRSEYSPFPSKGRIYLPGTEYGGIIGTVETNTAQDTIAVGGYTWRGMMTKKIIEPLPGDDYATDTGELNEVISARVEAAFPGLFVGSGDDTGVSVSGFQYDRYCTLEAGLSKMLKSVGYRLHLEYHPATNAVEVSAVPIVDYSYDVVFSSDMRLNYQMKTETIGVNHLICLGKGELKDREVYNLYVDNKGKISTTQYYFGVDEVAEVYDSGGSELPDLIQGGTDRLKELAPLKSFEIAIDSDMELAIGDIVGGKDYLSGMRMSAPIAGKIVRWEGGFQTIEYKLADDITATEDSGALFSKMKMKIALSKTEVKE
;
A
#
# COMPACT_ATOMS: atom_id res chain seq x y z
N MET A 1 1.09 -27.93 5.64
CA MET A 1 1.82 -28.02 4.37
C MET A 1 3.13 -27.28 4.57
N ASP A 2 4.25 -27.99 4.35
CA ASP A 2 5.56 -27.34 4.39
C ASP A 2 5.61 -26.29 3.26
N LYS A 3 5.70 -25.04 3.66
CA LYS A 3 5.71 -23.91 2.71
C LYS A 3 7.17 -23.69 2.29
N HIS A 4 7.57 -24.22 1.15
CA HIS A 4 8.90 -24.02 0.60
C HIS A 4 8.88 -23.01 -0.55
N LEU A 5 9.86 -22.10 -0.58
CA LEU A 5 10.09 -21.25 -1.74
C LEU A 5 10.64 -22.11 -2.89
N ILE A 6 9.99 -22.01 -4.04
CA ILE A 6 10.35 -22.72 -5.25
C ILE A 6 10.92 -21.73 -6.26
N TYR A 7 11.91 -22.17 -7.06
CA TYR A 7 12.37 -21.40 -8.19
C TYR A 7 12.18 -22.13 -9.51
N SER A 8 11.94 -21.37 -10.55
CA SER A 8 11.66 -21.89 -11.90
C SER A 8 12.33 -21.06 -12.99
N THR A 9 12.32 -21.59 -14.20
CA THR A 9 12.68 -20.83 -15.43
C THR A 9 11.70 -19.70 -15.67
N SER A 10 12.00 -18.79 -16.59
CA SER A 10 11.07 -17.75 -17.05
C SER A 10 9.80 -18.31 -17.71
N SER A 11 9.86 -19.53 -18.24
CA SER A 11 8.71 -20.25 -18.78
C SER A 11 7.90 -21.04 -17.74
N GLY A 12 8.34 -21.05 -16.47
CA GLY A 12 7.63 -21.72 -15.38
C GLY A 12 8.07 -23.18 -15.13
N THR A 13 9.10 -23.69 -15.82
CA THR A 13 9.62 -25.03 -15.50
C THR A 13 10.30 -25.00 -14.13
N GLU A 14 9.77 -25.73 -13.18
CA GLU A 14 10.31 -25.84 -11.82
C GLU A 14 11.72 -26.45 -11.85
N LEU A 15 12.64 -25.85 -11.10
CA LEU A 15 14.04 -26.26 -11.00
C LEU A 15 14.40 -26.81 -9.61
N GLY A 16 13.64 -26.43 -8.59
CA GLY A 16 13.85 -26.92 -7.24
C GLY A 16 13.40 -25.98 -6.14
N VAL A 17 13.74 -26.33 -4.91
CA VAL A 17 13.48 -25.56 -3.70
C VAL A 17 14.63 -24.59 -3.45
N VAL A 18 14.32 -23.38 -3.01
CA VAL A 18 15.32 -22.39 -2.59
C VAL A 18 15.66 -22.63 -1.13
N LEU A 19 16.93 -22.99 -0.86
CA LEU A 19 17.46 -22.95 0.50
C LEU A 19 17.87 -21.51 0.80
N PHE A 20 17.35 -20.93 1.84
CA PHE A 20 17.61 -19.54 2.20
C PHE A 20 17.84 -19.38 3.71
N ARG A 21 18.58 -18.36 4.06
CA ARG A 21 18.79 -17.91 5.44
C ARG A 21 17.68 -16.94 5.84
N ASP A 22 17.43 -15.96 4.97
CA ASP A 22 16.47 -14.89 5.18
C ASP A 22 15.73 -14.63 3.86
N ALA A 23 14.42 -14.40 3.94
CA ALA A 23 13.60 -14.00 2.80
C ALA A 23 12.63 -12.90 3.23
N ASP A 24 12.51 -11.87 2.40
CA ASP A 24 11.67 -10.70 2.60
C ASP A 24 10.84 -10.47 1.33
N PHE A 25 9.50 -10.35 1.50
CA PHE A 25 8.56 -10.03 0.42
C PHE A 25 7.73 -8.83 0.85
N GLU A 26 7.90 -7.73 0.15
CA GLU A 26 7.10 -6.52 0.33
C GLU A 26 6.05 -6.43 -0.78
N VAL A 27 4.78 -6.34 -0.40
CA VAL A 27 3.64 -6.25 -1.32
C VAL A 27 2.69 -5.13 -0.90
N GLY A 28 2.19 -4.36 -1.86
CA GLY A 28 1.23 -3.25 -1.67
C GLY A 28 1.84 -1.87 -1.92
N LYS A 29 1.71 -0.97 -0.94
CA LYS A 29 1.96 0.47 -1.08
C LYS A 29 3.45 0.72 -1.16
N GLU A 30 4.39 0.57 -1.63
CA GLU A 30 5.78 1.05 -1.72
C GLU A 30 6.61 0.21 -2.70
N ASP A 31 7.61 -0.50 -2.21
CA ASP A 31 8.61 -1.05 -3.12
C ASP A 31 8.13 -2.26 -3.94
N ASN A 32 7.20 -3.05 -3.44
CA ASN A 32 6.67 -4.23 -4.13
C ASN A 32 7.79 -5.13 -4.67
N SER A 33 8.75 -5.42 -3.81
CA SER A 33 9.97 -6.16 -4.13
C SER A 33 10.14 -7.39 -3.22
N PHE A 34 11.05 -8.26 -3.58
CA PHE A 34 11.51 -9.33 -2.72
C PHE A 34 13.02 -9.39 -2.67
N LEU A 35 13.54 -9.93 -1.57
CA LEU A 35 14.94 -10.26 -1.38
C LEU A 35 15.06 -11.60 -0.67
N VAL A 36 15.84 -12.51 -1.22
CA VAL A 36 16.11 -13.83 -0.64
C VAL A 36 17.63 -13.98 -0.48
N THR A 37 18.08 -14.16 0.75
CA THR A 37 19.51 -14.28 1.10
C THR A 37 19.85 -15.72 1.46
N MET A 38 20.91 -16.24 0.88
CA MET A 38 21.40 -17.60 1.08
C MET A 38 22.91 -17.62 1.28
N LEU A 39 23.43 -18.73 1.81
CA LEU A 39 24.87 -18.96 1.84
C LEU A 39 25.42 -19.21 0.43
N ARG A 40 26.64 -18.77 0.16
CA ARG A 40 27.25 -18.99 -1.15
C ARG A 40 27.42 -20.47 -1.49
N SER A 41 27.61 -21.33 -0.48
CA SER A 41 27.68 -22.78 -0.63
C SER A 41 26.37 -23.44 -1.04
N GLU A 42 25.22 -22.77 -0.82
CA GLU A 42 23.88 -23.24 -1.12
C GLU A 42 23.35 -22.68 -2.46
N TYR A 43 24.09 -21.76 -3.04
CA TYR A 43 23.69 -21.08 -4.26
C TYR A 43 23.74 -22.03 -5.46
N SER A 44 22.60 -22.15 -6.14
CA SER A 44 22.52 -22.67 -7.51
C SER A 44 22.22 -21.52 -8.46
N PRO A 45 22.82 -21.50 -9.67
CA PRO A 45 22.59 -20.42 -10.62
C PRO A 45 21.09 -20.26 -10.96
N PHE A 46 20.53 -19.12 -10.64
CA PHE A 46 19.16 -18.77 -11.01
C PHE A 46 19.10 -18.33 -12.47
N PRO A 47 18.12 -18.81 -13.24
CA PRO A 47 17.96 -18.36 -14.61
C PRO A 47 17.57 -16.88 -14.66
N SER A 48 18.11 -16.16 -15.63
CA SER A 48 17.71 -14.76 -15.87
C SER A 48 16.22 -14.65 -16.12
N LYS A 49 15.55 -13.72 -15.43
CA LYS A 49 14.09 -13.58 -15.41
C LYS A 49 13.35 -14.84 -14.95
N GLY A 50 14.03 -15.72 -14.23
CA GLY A 50 13.38 -16.83 -13.53
C GLY A 50 12.42 -16.33 -12.48
N ARG A 51 11.66 -17.24 -11.90
CA ARG A 51 10.65 -16.94 -10.89
C ARG A 51 11.06 -17.53 -9.55
N ILE A 52 10.77 -16.80 -8.47
CA ILE A 52 10.75 -17.34 -7.11
C ILE A 52 9.34 -17.17 -6.57
N TYR A 53 8.78 -18.20 -5.94
CA TYR A 53 7.41 -18.14 -5.45
C TYR A 53 7.14 -19.13 -4.32
N LEU A 54 6.16 -18.80 -3.51
CA LEU A 54 5.51 -19.70 -2.55
C LEU A 54 4.17 -20.14 -3.19
N PRO A 55 3.99 -21.44 -3.49
CA PRO A 55 2.78 -21.94 -4.16
C PRO A 55 1.49 -21.58 -3.42
N GLY A 56 0.43 -21.21 -4.16
CA GLY A 56 -0.87 -20.87 -3.60
C GLY A 56 -0.88 -19.58 -2.79
N THR A 57 0.03 -18.65 -3.10
CA THR A 57 0.10 -17.34 -2.43
C THR A 57 0.46 -16.23 -3.40
N GLU A 58 0.36 -14.97 -2.94
CA GLU A 58 0.88 -13.82 -3.68
C GLU A 58 2.40 -13.60 -3.47
N TYR A 59 3.06 -14.40 -2.62
CA TYR A 59 4.49 -14.24 -2.34
C TYR A 59 5.34 -14.90 -3.43
N GLY A 60 5.75 -14.10 -4.36
CA GLY A 60 6.59 -14.51 -5.47
C GLY A 60 6.85 -13.36 -6.43
N GLY A 61 7.73 -13.60 -7.39
CA GLY A 61 8.09 -12.56 -8.35
C GLY A 61 9.14 -13.00 -9.37
N ILE A 62 9.60 -12.03 -10.13
CA ILE A 62 10.58 -12.21 -11.20
C ILE A 62 11.97 -11.81 -10.71
N ILE A 63 12.95 -12.71 -10.87
CA ILE A 63 14.35 -12.48 -10.53
C ILE A 63 14.92 -11.38 -11.43
N GLY A 64 15.37 -10.29 -10.83
CA GLY A 64 15.94 -9.13 -11.51
C GLY A 64 17.38 -8.84 -11.09
N THR A 65 17.77 -9.21 -9.88
CA THR A 65 19.09 -8.93 -9.32
C THR A 65 19.69 -10.14 -8.63
N VAL A 66 21.01 -10.27 -8.72
CA VAL A 66 21.80 -11.22 -7.93
C VAL A 66 23.02 -10.45 -7.41
N GLU A 67 23.17 -10.41 -6.11
CA GLU A 67 24.29 -9.73 -5.43
C GLU A 67 25.11 -10.73 -4.63
N THR A 68 26.42 -10.66 -4.72
CA THR A 68 27.37 -11.50 -3.96
C THR A 68 28.10 -10.67 -2.94
N ASN A 69 28.01 -11.07 -1.66
CA ASN A 69 28.78 -10.48 -0.57
C ASN A 69 29.80 -11.48 -0.03
N THR A 70 31.06 -11.29 -0.42
CA THR A 70 32.15 -12.20 0.00
C THR A 70 32.58 -12.01 1.45
N ALA A 71 32.30 -10.85 2.06
CA ALA A 71 32.62 -10.59 3.46
C ALA A 71 31.66 -11.30 4.42
N GLN A 72 30.40 -11.49 3.99
CA GLN A 72 29.37 -12.19 4.76
C GLN A 72 29.15 -13.63 4.29
N ASP A 73 29.84 -14.06 3.25
CA ASP A 73 29.69 -15.36 2.58
C ASP A 73 28.25 -15.63 2.12
N THR A 74 27.57 -14.59 1.61
CA THR A 74 26.16 -14.66 1.18
C THR A 74 25.99 -14.28 -0.28
N ILE A 75 24.89 -14.77 -0.86
CA ILE A 75 24.30 -14.28 -2.11
C ILE A 75 22.88 -13.87 -1.83
N ALA A 76 22.50 -12.69 -2.32
CA ALA A 76 21.14 -12.18 -2.28
C ALA A 76 20.54 -12.18 -3.70
N VAL A 77 19.32 -12.69 -3.82
CA VAL A 77 18.56 -12.71 -5.06
C VAL A 77 17.29 -11.90 -4.85
N GLY A 78 17.06 -10.92 -5.70
CA GLY A 78 15.95 -10.00 -5.56
C GLY A 78 15.24 -9.69 -6.87
N GLY A 79 14.10 -8.99 -6.75
CA GLY A 79 13.33 -8.57 -7.91
C GLY A 79 11.98 -7.99 -7.52
N TYR A 80 11.12 -7.76 -8.52
CA TYR A 80 9.75 -7.30 -8.29
C TYR A 80 8.84 -8.46 -7.95
N THR A 81 7.98 -8.27 -6.93
CA THR A 81 6.88 -9.20 -6.64
C THR A 81 5.85 -9.20 -7.78
N TRP A 82 4.86 -10.11 -7.74
CA TRP A 82 3.78 -10.12 -8.73
C TRP A 82 3.06 -8.76 -8.79
N ARG A 83 2.72 -8.16 -7.65
CA ARG A 83 2.17 -6.79 -7.60
C ARG A 83 3.15 -5.77 -8.16
N GLY A 84 4.43 -5.91 -7.84
CA GLY A 84 5.49 -5.05 -8.37
C GLY A 84 5.58 -5.08 -9.89
N MET A 85 5.35 -6.23 -10.51
CA MET A 85 5.28 -6.30 -11.98
C MET A 85 4.10 -5.47 -12.50
N MET A 86 2.95 -5.49 -11.85
CA MET A 86 1.77 -4.70 -12.26
C MET A 86 2.02 -3.18 -12.11
N THR A 87 2.86 -2.74 -11.16
CA THR A 87 3.24 -1.32 -11.04
C THR A 87 4.16 -0.84 -12.19
N LYS A 88 4.71 -1.75 -12.99
CA LYS A 88 5.57 -1.42 -14.15
C LYS A 88 4.80 -1.39 -15.47
N LYS A 89 3.49 -1.52 -15.43
CA LYS A 89 2.60 -1.35 -16.59
C LYS A 89 1.69 -0.15 -16.36
N ILE A 90 1.49 0.60 -17.42
CA ILE A 90 0.69 1.84 -17.39
C ILE A 90 -0.61 1.61 -18.14
N ILE A 91 -1.71 2.10 -17.58
CA ILE A 91 -2.99 2.20 -18.27
C ILE A 91 -2.98 3.51 -19.06
N GLU A 92 -2.98 3.40 -20.38
CA GLU A 92 -2.96 4.53 -21.30
C GLU A 92 -4.34 4.73 -21.93
N PRO A 93 -4.78 5.97 -22.13
CA PRO A 93 -5.96 6.27 -22.96
C PRO A 93 -5.75 5.79 -24.39
N LEU A 94 -6.83 5.42 -25.08
CA LEU A 94 -6.75 5.18 -26.51
C LEU A 94 -6.45 6.49 -27.26
N PRO A 95 -5.82 6.42 -28.45
CA PRO A 95 -5.55 7.60 -29.24
C PRO A 95 -6.84 8.40 -29.54
N GLY A 96 -6.89 9.63 -29.06
CA GLY A 96 -8.05 10.51 -29.22
C GLY A 96 -8.94 10.59 -27.97
N ASP A 97 -8.73 9.74 -26.98
CA ASP A 97 -9.48 9.77 -25.73
C ASP A 97 -8.69 10.52 -24.64
N ASP A 98 -9.40 11.22 -23.78
CA ASP A 98 -8.80 11.90 -22.62
C ASP A 98 -8.41 10.91 -21.51
N TYR A 99 -9.17 9.84 -21.34
CA TYR A 99 -9.02 8.86 -20.28
C TYR A 99 -9.29 7.44 -20.78
N ALA A 100 -8.63 6.47 -20.17
CA ALA A 100 -9.00 5.07 -20.31
C ALA A 100 -10.25 4.78 -19.47
N THR A 101 -11.17 3.98 -20.00
CA THR A 101 -12.40 3.58 -19.31
C THR A 101 -12.67 2.10 -19.48
N ASP A 102 -13.33 1.49 -18.49
CA ASP A 102 -13.82 0.12 -18.57
C ASP A 102 -15.28 0.00 -18.16
N THR A 103 -15.95 -0.95 -18.77
CA THR A 103 -17.30 -1.38 -18.45
C THR A 103 -17.36 -2.90 -18.56
N GLY A 104 -17.92 -3.57 -17.59
CA GLY A 104 -18.07 -5.02 -17.59
C GLY A 104 -18.05 -5.62 -16.18
N GLU A 105 -18.16 -6.92 -16.12
CA GLU A 105 -17.97 -7.68 -14.89
C GLU A 105 -16.51 -7.55 -14.39
N LEU A 106 -16.32 -7.59 -13.05
CA LEU A 106 -15.02 -7.22 -12.45
C LEU A 106 -13.89 -8.13 -12.93
N ASN A 107 -14.07 -9.44 -12.90
CA ASN A 107 -13.03 -10.39 -13.31
C ASN A 107 -12.80 -10.39 -14.81
N GLU A 108 -13.83 -10.13 -15.63
CA GLU A 108 -13.65 -9.93 -17.08
C GLU A 108 -12.79 -8.71 -17.39
N VAL A 109 -13.03 -7.59 -16.68
CA VAL A 109 -12.22 -6.36 -16.83
C VAL A 109 -10.79 -6.60 -16.37
N ILE A 110 -10.59 -7.26 -15.22
CA ILE A 110 -9.25 -7.63 -14.74
C ILE A 110 -8.54 -8.49 -15.78
N SER A 111 -9.19 -9.58 -16.25
CA SER A 111 -8.63 -10.51 -17.23
C SER A 111 -8.15 -9.78 -18.50
N ALA A 112 -9.02 -8.96 -19.07
CA ALA A 112 -8.68 -8.19 -20.26
C ALA A 112 -7.43 -7.30 -20.06
N ARG A 113 -7.30 -6.66 -18.90
CA ARG A 113 -6.19 -5.77 -18.60
C ARG A 113 -4.89 -6.50 -18.27
N VAL A 114 -4.94 -7.56 -17.42
CA VAL A 114 -3.72 -8.26 -16.99
C VAL A 114 -3.16 -9.15 -18.11
N GLU A 115 -4.01 -9.82 -18.89
CA GLU A 115 -3.57 -10.68 -19.97
C GLU A 115 -3.00 -9.89 -21.15
N ALA A 116 -3.55 -8.72 -21.46
CA ALA A 116 -2.96 -7.79 -22.42
C ALA A 116 -1.59 -7.27 -21.97
N ALA A 117 -1.42 -6.99 -20.66
CA ALA A 117 -0.18 -6.46 -20.11
C ALA A 117 0.93 -7.52 -19.97
N PHE A 118 0.56 -8.79 -19.68
CA PHE A 118 1.48 -9.88 -19.34
C PHE A 118 1.01 -11.23 -19.95
N PRO A 119 1.03 -11.37 -21.27
CA PRO A 119 0.57 -12.60 -21.92
C PRO A 119 1.26 -13.85 -21.38
N GLY A 120 0.48 -14.85 -20.94
CA GLY A 120 0.97 -16.15 -20.46
C GLY A 120 1.60 -16.15 -19.05
N LEU A 121 1.64 -15.00 -18.35
CA LEU A 121 2.10 -14.94 -16.96
C LEU A 121 0.95 -14.60 -16.00
N PHE A 122 0.11 -13.63 -16.34
CA PHE A 122 -1.05 -13.27 -15.55
C PHE A 122 -2.32 -13.71 -16.29
N VAL A 123 -3.27 -14.22 -15.53
CA VAL A 123 -4.59 -14.63 -16.02
C VAL A 123 -5.66 -14.08 -15.08
N GLY A 124 -6.80 -13.68 -15.62
CA GLY A 124 -7.94 -13.33 -14.79
C GLY A 124 -8.66 -14.57 -14.29
N SER A 125 -9.31 -14.47 -13.15
CA SER A 125 -10.21 -15.55 -12.68
C SER A 125 -11.41 -15.70 -13.61
N GLY A 126 -11.83 -16.93 -13.82
CA GLY A 126 -13.06 -17.26 -14.57
C GLY A 126 -14.34 -17.18 -13.73
N ASP A 127 -14.24 -16.85 -12.46
CA ASP A 127 -15.38 -16.74 -11.55
C ASP A 127 -16.15 -15.42 -11.80
N ASP A 128 -17.48 -15.50 -11.82
CA ASP A 128 -18.35 -14.33 -11.92
C ASP A 128 -18.62 -13.76 -10.51
N THR A 129 -18.20 -12.52 -10.27
CA THR A 129 -18.46 -11.82 -9.00
C THR A 129 -19.92 -11.35 -8.85
N GLY A 130 -20.69 -11.33 -9.92
CA GLY A 130 -22.03 -10.74 -9.99
C GLY A 130 -22.04 -9.21 -9.89
N VAL A 131 -20.86 -8.56 -9.93
CA VAL A 131 -20.70 -7.10 -9.84
C VAL A 131 -20.02 -6.58 -11.07
N SER A 132 -20.50 -5.45 -11.60
CA SER A 132 -19.97 -4.81 -12.80
C SER A 132 -19.67 -3.35 -12.53
N VAL A 133 -18.69 -2.81 -13.26
CA VAL A 133 -18.46 -1.37 -13.37
C VAL A 133 -19.04 -0.86 -14.69
N SER A 134 -19.47 0.40 -14.69
CA SER A 134 -20.01 1.05 -15.89
C SER A 134 -19.31 2.37 -16.12
N GLY A 135 -18.50 2.43 -17.18
CA GLY A 135 -17.73 3.61 -17.55
C GLY A 135 -16.77 4.08 -16.46
N PHE A 136 -16.14 3.14 -15.75
CA PHE A 136 -15.13 3.51 -14.75
C PHE A 136 -13.96 4.19 -15.45
N GLN A 137 -13.66 5.41 -15.04
CA GLN A 137 -12.60 6.23 -15.59
C GLN A 137 -11.33 6.10 -14.74
N TYR A 138 -10.26 5.66 -15.38
CA TYR A 138 -8.94 5.57 -14.74
C TYR A 138 -8.27 6.93 -14.64
N ASP A 139 -7.42 7.12 -13.63
CA ASP A 139 -6.50 8.27 -13.61
C ASP A 139 -5.55 8.18 -14.81
N ARG A 140 -5.27 9.32 -15.42
CA ARG A 140 -4.47 9.35 -16.64
C ARG A 140 -3.05 8.84 -16.36
N TYR A 141 -2.59 7.86 -17.14
CA TYR A 141 -1.28 7.21 -17.01
C TYR A 141 -1.03 6.60 -15.61
N CYS A 142 -2.05 6.09 -14.95
CA CYS A 142 -1.86 5.34 -13.71
C CYS A 142 -1.23 3.97 -13.98
N THR A 143 -0.61 3.39 -12.96
CA THR A 143 -0.12 2.01 -13.04
C THR A 143 -1.30 1.03 -13.11
N LEU A 144 -1.09 -0.14 -13.71
CA LEU A 144 -2.10 -1.19 -13.81
C LEU A 144 -2.60 -1.61 -12.42
N GLU A 145 -1.68 -1.75 -11.45
CA GLU A 145 -2.01 -2.08 -10.06
C GLU A 145 -2.90 -1.01 -9.43
N ALA A 146 -2.47 0.26 -9.47
CA ALA A 146 -3.20 1.37 -8.84
C ALA A 146 -4.57 1.58 -9.50
N GLY A 147 -4.64 1.47 -10.83
CA GLY A 147 -5.89 1.63 -11.58
C GLY A 147 -6.91 0.56 -11.22
N LEU A 148 -6.52 -0.72 -11.27
CA LEU A 148 -7.41 -1.83 -10.91
C LEU A 148 -7.81 -1.79 -9.43
N SER A 149 -6.86 -1.51 -8.52
CA SER A 149 -7.16 -1.37 -7.09
C SER A 149 -8.15 -0.26 -6.81
N LYS A 150 -8.03 0.91 -7.48
CA LYS A 150 -8.96 2.02 -7.34
C LYS A 150 -10.35 1.67 -7.89
N MET A 151 -10.40 0.99 -9.04
CA MET A 151 -11.64 0.51 -9.64
C MET A 151 -12.38 -0.43 -8.69
N LEU A 152 -11.72 -1.44 -8.19
CA LEU A 152 -12.29 -2.43 -7.28
C LEU A 152 -12.74 -1.81 -5.95
N LYS A 153 -11.94 -0.92 -5.37
CA LYS A 153 -12.29 -0.19 -4.14
C LYS A 153 -13.59 0.61 -4.30
N SER A 154 -13.87 1.15 -5.50
CA SER A 154 -15.08 1.93 -5.76
C SER A 154 -16.36 1.12 -5.64
N VAL A 155 -16.27 -0.20 -5.73
CA VAL A 155 -17.40 -1.15 -5.62
C VAL A 155 -17.28 -2.10 -4.44
N GLY A 156 -16.36 -1.82 -3.49
CA GLY A 156 -16.20 -2.62 -2.27
C GLY A 156 -15.40 -3.91 -2.45
N TYR A 157 -14.58 -3.99 -3.48
CA TYR A 157 -13.73 -5.12 -3.79
C TYR A 157 -12.24 -4.73 -3.71
N ARG A 158 -11.36 -5.75 -3.65
CA ARG A 158 -9.90 -5.62 -3.67
C ARG A 158 -9.28 -6.62 -4.64
N LEU A 159 -8.05 -6.36 -5.06
CA LEU A 159 -7.25 -7.30 -5.85
C LEU A 159 -6.76 -8.46 -4.97
N HIS A 160 -6.95 -9.66 -5.47
CA HIS A 160 -6.32 -10.88 -4.96
C HIS A 160 -5.42 -11.47 -6.03
N LEU A 161 -4.21 -11.86 -5.64
CA LEU A 161 -3.22 -12.49 -6.51
C LEU A 161 -2.81 -13.83 -5.91
N GLU A 162 -2.75 -14.87 -6.74
CA GLU A 162 -2.30 -16.19 -6.32
C GLU A 162 -1.51 -16.87 -7.45
N TYR A 163 -0.31 -17.37 -7.14
CA TYR A 163 0.46 -18.11 -8.13
C TYR A 163 0.10 -19.60 -8.12
N HIS A 164 -0.30 -20.10 -9.28
CA HIS A 164 -0.67 -21.51 -9.51
C HIS A 164 0.42 -22.25 -10.29
N PRO A 165 1.22 -23.13 -9.65
CA PRO A 165 2.27 -23.88 -10.33
C PRO A 165 1.75 -24.78 -11.47
N ALA A 166 0.52 -25.31 -11.32
CA ALA A 166 -0.08 -26.20 -12.31
C ALA A 166 -0.32 -25.52 -13.68
N THR A 167 -0.63 -24.23 -13.67
CA THR A 167 -0.83 -23.41 -14.88
C THR A 167 0.35 -22.51 -15.19
N ASN A 168 1.34 -22.44 -14.30
CA ASN A 168 2.49 -21.52 -14.37
C ASN A 168 2.08 -20.04 -14.47
N ALA A 169 0.94 -19.68 -13.91
CA ALA A 169 0.37 -18.34 -14.01
C ALA A 169 0.03 -17.76 -12.63
N VAL A 170 0.01 -16.43 -12.58
CA VAL A 170 -0.55 -15.66 -11.47
C VAL A 170 -2.01 -15.40 -11.80
N GLU A 171 -2.92 -15.99 -11.04
CA GLU A 171 -4.33 -15.66 -11.13
C GLU A 171 -4.60 -14.34 -10.40
N VAL A 172 -5.33 -13.45 -11.06
CA VAL A 172 -5.75 -12.16 -10.51
C VAL A 172 -7.28 -12.11 -10.48
N SER A 173 -7.83 -11.85 -9.30
CA SER A 173 -9.28 -11.84 -9.09
C SER A 173 -9.73 -10.67 -8.23
N ALA A 174 -11.01 -10.35 -8.35
CA ALA A 174 -11.72 -9.43 -7.48
C ALA A 174 -12.30 -10.21 -6.30
N VAL A 175 -11.97 -9.78 -5.08
CA VAL A 175 -12.49 -10.36 -3.84
C VAL A 175 -13.12 -9.26 -3.00
N PRO A 176 -14.28 -9.48 -2.34
CA PRO A 176 -14.88 -8.48 -1.46
C PRO A 176 -13.91 -8.01 -0.38
N ILE A 177 -13.92 -6.72 -0.09
CA ILE A 177 -13.20 -6.16 1.07
C ILE A 177 -13.86 -6.67 2.34
N VAL A 178 -13.06 -7.22 3.25
CA VAL A 178 -13.53 -7.63 4.58
C VAL A 178 -13.27 -6.50 5.57
N ASP A 179 -14.31 -6.07 6.26
CA ASP A 179 -14.20 -5.05 7.31
C ASP A 179 -14.15 -5.72 8.70
N TYR A 180 -12.97 -5.85 9.24
CA TYR A 180 -12.71 -6.41 10.57
C TYR A 180 -12.86 -5.34 11.68
N SER A 181 -13.17 -4.09 11.35
CA SER A 181 -13.23 -3.01 12.36
C SER A 181 -14.40 -3.11 13.34
N TYR A 182 -15.41 -3.94 12.99
CA TYR A 182 -16.60 -4.16 13.83
C TYR A 182 -16.59 -5.51 14.53
N ASP A 183 -16.17 -6.56 13.87
CA ASP A 183 -16.24 -7.94 14.38
C ASP A 183 -15.01 -8.32 15.22
N VAL A 184 -13.86 -7.80 14.84
CA VAL A 184 -12.62 -7.92 15.60
C VAL A 184 -12.29 -6.52 16.14
N VAL A 185 -13.02 -6.12 17.18
CA VAL A 185 -12.60 -4.99 17.99
C VAL A 185 -11.34 -5.46 18.71
N PHE A 186 -10.20 -5.12 18.14
CA PHE A 186 -8.91 -5.36 18.79
C PHE A 186 -8.95 -4.61 20.14
N SER A 187 -9.28 -5.33 21.20
CA SER A 187 -9.32 -4.82 22.58
C SER A 187 -8.16 -5.45 23.35
N SER A 188 -7.78 -4.81 24.42
CA SER A 188 -6.76 -5.33 25.35
C SER A 188 -7.06 -6.76 25.87
N ASP A 189 -8.32 -7.20 25.84
CA ASP A 189 -8.74 -8.53 26.22
C ASP A 189 -8.30 -9.64 25.24
N MET A 190 -7.96 -9.28 23.99
CA MET A 190 -7.46 -10.22 22.96
C MET A 190 -5.94 -10.30 22.89
N ARG A 191 -5.20 -9.82 23.89
CA ARG A 191 -3.73 -9.76 23.93
C ARG A 191 -3.09 -8.97 22.80
N LEU A 192 -3.82 -8.04 22.21
CA LEU A 192 -3.31 -7.19 21.16
C LEU A 192 -2.83 -5.86 21.77
N ASN A 193 -1.59 -5.52 21.49
CA ASN A 193 -1.06 -4.23 21.86
C ASN A 193 -1.31 -3.26 20.71
N TYR A 194 -2.00 -2.16 21.01
CA TYR A 194 -2.17 -1.06 20.06
C TYR A 194 -1.82 0.27 20.70
N GLN A 195 -1.36 1.19 19.89
CA GLN A 195 -1.13 2.57 20.29
C GLN A 195 -1.96 3.48 19.38
N MET A 196 -2.85 4.26 19.98
CA MET A 196 -3.61 5.29 19.30
C MET A 196 -3.15 6.65 19.78
N LYS A 197 -2.82 7.54 18.85
CA LYS A 197 -2.46 8.93 19.13
C LYS A 197 -3.30 9.85 18.26
N THR A 198 -3.96 10.82 18.86
CA THR A 198 -4.63 11.91 18.17
C THR A 198 -4.00 13.21 18.60
N GLU A 199 -3.47 13.96 17.65
CA GLU A 199 -3.07 15.35 17.85
C GLU A 199 -4.25 16.24 17.45
N THR A 200 -4.69 17.10 18.36
CA THR A 200 -5.81 18.02 18.11
C THR A 200 -5.32 19.40 17.68
N ILE A 201 -4.03 19.66 17.83
CA ILE A 201 -3.40 20.94 17.51
C ILE A 201 -2.51 20.72 16.29
N GLY A 202 -2.82 21.38 15.19
CA GLY A 202 -2.04 21.40 13.95
C GLY A 202 -2.19 22.73 13.25
N VAL A 203 -1.27 23.04 12.33
CA VAL A 203 -1.34 24.27 11.56
C VAL A 203 -2.60 24.29 10.70
N ASN A 204 -3.42 25.31 10.87
CA ASN A 204 -4.68 25.51 10.15
C ASN A 204 -4.73 26.85 9.40
N HIS A 205 -3.68 27.65 9.53
CA HIS A 205 -3.46 28.89 8.78
C HIS A 205 -2.00 28.92 8.30
N LEU A 206 -1.77 28.93 6.99
CA LEU A 206 -0.44 29.06 6.40
C LEU A 206 -0.32 30.38 5.65
N ILE A 207 0.61 31.21 6.09
CA ILE A 207 0.95 32.47 5.43
C ILE A 207 2.05 32.18 4.42
N CYS A 208 1.69 32.14 3.14
CA CYS A 208 2.62 31.86 2.04
C CYS A 208 3.22 33.19 1.54
N LEU A 209 4.54 33.26 1.54
CA LEU A 209 5.32 34.41 1.09
C LEU A 209 6.00 34.10 -0.23
N GLY A 210 5.56 34.76 -1.29
CA GLY A 210 6.07 34.62 -2.65
C GLY A 210 7.12 35.68 -3.02
N LYS A 211 7.09 36.06 -4.28
CA LYS A 211 8.01 37.00 -4.90
C LYS A 211 7.84 38.44 -4.36
N GLY A 212 8.92 39.20 -4.39
CA GLY A 212 8.98 40.58 -3.92
C GLY A 212 9.63 40.72 -2.55
N GLU A 213 9.70 41.97 -2.07
CA GLU A 213 10.32 42.31 -0.78
C GLU A 213 9.43 43.27 0.04
N LEU A 214 9.50 43.10 1.35
CA LEU A 214 8.83 43.96 2.32
C LEU A 214 7.33 44.13 2.01
N LYS A 215 6.86 45.38 1.84
CA LYS A 215 5.44 45.69 1.57
C LYS A 215 4.97 45.29 0.16
N ASP A 216 5.89 45.08 -0.75
CA ASP A 216 5.59 44.73 -2.15
C ASP A 216 5.73 43.21 -2.38
N ARG A 217 5.92 42.43 -1.30
CA ARG A 217 5.98 41.00 -1.33
C ARG A 217 4.60 40.39 -1.52
N GLU A 218 4.49 39.40 -2.40
CA GLU A 218 3.26 38.60 -2.52
C GLU A 218 3.02 37.79 -1.25
N VAL A 219 1.82 37.95 -0.68
CA VAL A 219 1.38 37.20 0.51
C VAL A 219 0.05 36.52 0.18
N TYR A 220 0.02 35.21 0.37
CA TYR A 220 -1.16 34.41 0.14
C TYR A 220 -1.49 33.56 1.35
N ASN A 221 -2.74 33.65 1.84
CA ASN A 221 -3.17 32.91 3.02
C ASN A 221 -3.97 31.68 2.63
N LEU A 222 -3.59 30.53 3.18
CA LEU A 222 -4.29 29.27 3.06
C LEU A 222 -4.81 28.85 4.45
N TYR A 223 -6.05 28.43 4.48
CA TYR A 223 -6.74 28.00 5.72
C TYR A 223 -7.33 26.61 5.54
N VAL A 224 -7.42 25.87 6.64
CA VAL A 224 -8.07 24.57 6.70
C VAL A 224 -9.37 24.70 7.48
N ASP A 225 -10.46 24.12 6.99
CA ASP A 225 -11.73 24.04 7.72
C ASP A 225 -11.82 22.77 8.60
N ASN A 226 -12.93 22.61 9.33
CA ASN A 226 -13.16 21.45 10.20
C ASN A 226 -13.33 20.11 9.45
N LYS A 227 -13.39 20.14 8.11
CA LYS A 227 -13.46 18.94 7.23
C LYS A 227 -12.13 18.65 6.56
N GLY A 228 -11.09 19.44 6.87
CA GLY A 228 -9.78 19.32 6.24
C GLY A 228 -9.68 19.94 4.84
N LYS A 229 -10.68 20.71 4.41
CA LYS A 229 -10.64 21.38 3.11
C LYS A 229 -9.77 22.61 3.19
N ILE A 230 -8.81 22.74 2.30
CA ILE A 230 -7.95 23.92 2.16
C ILE A 230 -8.64 24.95 1.29
N SER A 231 -8.66 26.20 1.73
CA SER A 231 -9.27 27.34 1.05
C SER A 231 -8.62 28.66 1.47
N THR A 232 -9.08 29.77 0.91
CA THR A 232 -8.67 31.13 1.30
C THR A 232 -9.57 31.73 2.39
N THR A 233 -10.56 31.00 2.86
CA THR A 233 -11.49 31.47 3.89
C THR A 233 -11.06 30.96 5.26
N GLN A 234 -10.83 31.88 6.19
CA GLN A 234 -10.47 31.55 7.57
C GLN A 234 -11.66 30.91 8.27
N TYR A 235 -11.41 29.79 8.94
CA TYR A 235 -12.40 29.04 9.70
C TYR A 235 -12.14 29.08 11.20
N TYR A 236 -10.88 29.01 11.63
CA TYR A 236 -10.46 29.04 13.02
C TYR A 236 -9.97 30.44 13.44
N PHE A 237 -10.25 30.83 14.66
CA PHE A 237 -9.92 32.16 15.21
C PHE A 237 -9.43 32.05 16.67
N GLY A 238 -8.65 33.03 17.08
CA GLY A 238 -8.21 33.16 18.48
C GLY A 238 -7.32 31.99 18.91
N VAL A 239 -7.70 31.28 19.95
CA VAL A 239 -6.91 30.16 20.52
C VAL A 239 -6.92 28.91 19.61
N ASP A 240 -7.89 28.81 18.71
CA ASP A 240 -8.03 27.70 17.80
C ASP A 240 -7.24 27.92 16.49
N GLU A 241 -6.76 29.13 16.23
CA GLU A 241 -5.91 29.43 15.11
C GLU A 241 -4.45 29.08 15.42
N VAL A 242 -3.87 28.23 14.58
CA VAL A 242 -2.45 27.88 14.63
C VAL A 242 -1.83 28.25 13.28
N ALA A 243 -1.02 29.28 13.26
CA ALA A 243 -0.43 29.81 12.05
C ALA A 243 1.06 29.43 11.90
N GLU A 244 1.49 29.22 10.65
CA GLU A 244 2.89 29.07 10.26
C GLU A 244 3.17 29.88 8.99
N VAL A 245 4.44 30.18 8.73
CA VAL A 245 4.88 30.90 7.56
C VAL A 245 5.58 29.94 6.60
N TYR A 246 5.15 29.91 5.34
CA TYR A 246 5.82 29.22 4.24
C TYR A 246 6.49 30.25 3.33
N ASP A 247 7.82 30.30 3.38
CA ASP A 247 8.61 31.23 2.58
C ASP A 247 9.12 30.56 1.30
N SER A 248 8.65 31.06 0.15
CA SER A 248 9.09 30.62 -1.18
C SER A 248 9.38 31.84 -2.05
N GLY A 249 10.35 32.64 -1.62
CA GLY A 249 10.64 34.01 -2.12
C GLY A 249 10.93 34.18 -3.62
N GLY A 250 11.00 33.10 -4.39
CA GLY A 250 11.17 33.14 -5.85
C GLY A 250 9.96 32.63 -6.63
N SER A 251 8.92 32.11 -5.94
CA SER A 251 7.78 31.46 -6.58
C SER A 251 6.77 32.47 -7.12
N GLU A 252 6.27 32.21 -8.30
CA GLU A 252 5.07 32.84 -8.84
C GLU A 252 3.81 32.31 -8.14
N LEU A 253 2.71 33.05 -8.20
CA LEU A 253 1.50 32.75 -7.41
C LEU A 253 0.95 31.30 -7.56
N PRO A 254 0.88 30.68 -8.75
CA PRO A 254 0.39 29.31 -8.87
C PRO A 254 1.29 28.30 -8.13
N ASP A 255 2.61 28.43 -8.24
CA ASP A 255 3.58 27.55 -7.58
C ASP A 255 3.59 27.77 -6.08
N LEU A 256 3.42 29.02 -5.63
CA LEU A 256 3.28 29.38 -4.23
C LEU A 256 2.04 28.72 -3.58
N ILE A 257 0.91 28.76 -4.28
CA ILE A 257 -0.34 28.13 -3.81
C ILE A 257 -0.19 26.61 -3.74
N GLN A 258 0.39 26.01 -4.77
CA GLN A 258 0.61 24.55 -4.79
C GLN A 258 1.56 24.13 -3.68
N GLY A 259 2.74 24.74 -3.58
CA GLY A 259 3.73 24.46 -2.56
C GLY A 259 3.20 24.72 -1.14
N GLY A 260 2.46 25.81 -0.94
CA GLY A 260 1.79 26.10 0.32
C GLY A 260 0.70 25.08 0.68
N THR A 261 -0.05 24.60 -0.30
CA THR A 261 -1.06 23.53 -0.10
C THR A 261 -0.39 22.23 0.32
N ASP A 262 0.71 21.85 -0.30
CA ASP A 262 1.43 20.62 0.05
C ASP A 262 2.10 20.76 1.42
N ARG A 263 2.67 21.92 1.71
CA ARG A 263 3.23 22.23 3.04
C ARG A 263 2.16 22.16 4.13
N LEU A 264 0.98 22.72 3.89
CA LEU A 264 -0.12 22.70 4.87
C LEU A 264 -0.62 21.28 5.15
N LYS A 265 -0.64 20.40 4.13
CA LYS A 265 -0.90 18.97 4.33
C LYS A 265 0.18 18.30 5.19
N GLU A 266 1.44 18.71 5.05
CA GLU A 266 2.54 18.20 5.89
C GLU A 266 2.45 18.62 7.35
N LEU A 267 1.93 19.80 7.62
CA LEU A 267 1.77 20.38 8.95
C LEU A 267 0.45 19.99 9.64
N ALA A 268 -0.37 19.21 8.97
CA ALA A 268 -1.63 18.73 9.52
C ALA A 268 -1.41 17.91 10.81
N PRO A 269 -2.35 18.00 11.79
CA PRO A 269 -2.26 17.22 13.03
C PRO A 269 -2.14 15.73 12.75
N LEU A 270 -1.31 15.05 13.50
CA LEU A 270 -1.06 13.63 13.34
C LEU A 270 -2.11 12.81 14.08
N LYS A 271 -2.80 11.93 13.37
CA LYS A 271 -3.46 10.77 13.98
C LYS A 271 -2.60 9.56 13.69
N SER A 272 -2.23 8.80 14.69
CA SER A 272 -1.47 7.57 14.48
C SER A 272 -2.18 6.41 15.16
N PHE A 273 -2.21 5.29 14.47
CA PHE A 273 -2.75 4.04 14.94
C PHE A 273 -1.73 2.94 14.65
N GLU A 274 -1.21 2.33 15.71
CA GLU A 274 -0.28 1.22 15.63
C GLU A 274 -0.95 -0.01 16.23
N ILE A 275 -0.96 -1.11 15.51
CA ILE A 275 -1.47 -2.40 16.01
C ILE A 275 -0.36 -3.43 15.89
N ALA A 276 -0.11 -4.16 16.98
CA ALA A 276 0.64 -5.39 16.95
C ALA A 276 -0.36 -6.56 16.92
N ILE A 277 -0.39 -7.32 15.84
CA ILE A 277 -1.29 -8.47 15.69
C ILE A 277 -0.51 -9.73 16.04
N ASP A 278 -0.86 -10.35 17.15
CA ASP A 278 -0.34 -11.65 17.60
C ASP A 278 -1.39 -12.73 17.29
N SER A 279 -1.62 -13.01 16.01
CA SER A 279 -2.58 -14.04 15.61
C SER A 279 -2.12 -14.74 14.33
N ASP A 280 -2.54 -15.99 14.17
CA ASP A 280 -2.39 -16.77 12.94
C ASP A 280 -3.27 -16.26 11.78
N MET A 281 -3.93 -15.11 11.96
CA MET A 281 -4.83 -14.54 10.97
C MET A 281 -4.04 -13.74 9.94
N GLU A 282 -4.00 -14.23 8.72
CA GLU A 282 -3.43 -13.52 7.58
C GLU A 282 -4.47 -12.57 6.99
N LEU A 283 -4.22 -11.27 7.16
CA LEU A 283 -5.05 -10.20 6.59
C LEU A 283 -4.59 -9.89 5.16
N ALA A 284 -5.51 -9.45 4.32
CA ALA A 284 -5.20 -9.12 2.94
C ALA A 284 -5.12 -7.62 2.69
N ILE A 285 -4.35 -7.22 1.66
CA ILE A 285 -4.27 -5.82 1.21
C ILE A 285 -5.66 -5.38 0.74
N GLY A 286 -6.13 -4.25 1.25
CA GLY A 286 -7.45 -3.71 1.00
C GLY A 286 -8.48 -4.01 2.08
N ASP A 287 -8.28 -5.03 2.92
CA ASP A 287 -9.16 -5.29 4.06
C ASP A 287 -9.03 -4.17 5.10
N ILE A 288 -10.10 -3.92 5.86
CA ILE A 288 -10.17 -2.85 6.85
C ILE A 288 -9.96 -3.44 8.24
N VAL A 289 -9.02 -2.88 8.97
CA VAL A 289 -8.78 -3.21 10.38
C VAL A 289 -9.09 -2.02 11.27
N GLY A 290 -9.47 -2.27 12.52
CA GLY A 290 -9.79 -1.21 13.46
C GLY A 290 -9.45 -1.55 14.90
N GLY A 291 -9.43 -0.53 15.75
CA GLY A 291 -9.26 -0.67 17.18
C GLY A 291 -10.18 0.28 17.93
N LYS A 292 -10.57 -0.12 19.12
CA LYS A 292 -11.35 0.70 20.05
C LYS A 292 -10.73 0.63 21.44
N ASP A 293 -10.42 1.78 21.99
CA ASP A 293 -10.08 1.89 23.40
C ASP A 293 -11.33 2.29 24.21
N TYR A 294 -11.72 1.41 25.13
CA TYR A 294 -12.94 1.62 25.94
C TYR A 294 -12.80 2.70 27.01
N LEU A 295 -11.57 3.01 27.43
CA LEU A 295 -11.32 4.02 28.47
C LEU A 295 -11.31 5.43 27.88
N SER A 296 -10.60 5.65 26.78
CA SER A 296 -10.56 6.95 26.09
C SER A 296 -11.75 7.16 25.15
N GLY A 297 -12.47 6.08 24.79
CA GLY A 297 -13.54 6.12 23.79
C GLY A 297 -13.03 6.24 22.35
N MET A 298 -11.72 6.30 22.14
CA MET A 298 -11.13 6.39 20.80
C MET A 298 -11.42 5.14 19.98
N ARG A 299 -11.83 5.36 18.74
CA ARG A 299 -12.02 4.31 17.73
C ARG A 299 -11.35 4.75 16.43
N MET A 300 -10.56 3.86 15.85
CA MET A 300 -9.89 4.09 14.57
C MET A 300 -10.01 2.86 13.69
N SER A 301 -10.12 3.07 12.38
CA SER A 301 -10.05 2.01 11.39
C SER A 301 -9.31 2.49 10.14
N ALA A 302 -8.60 1.57 9.49
CA ALA A 302 -7.87 1.88 8.25
C ALA A 302 -7.75 0.64 7.36
N PRO A 303 -7.73 0.83 6.02
CA PRO A 303 -7.41 -0.24 5.09
C PRO A 303 -5.94 -0.66 5.20
N ILE A 304 -5.68 -1.94 5.01
CA ILE A 304 -4.32 -2.46 4.84
C ILE A 304 -3.83 -2.03 3.45
N ALA A 305 -2.78 -1.23 3.41
CA ALA A 305 -2.18 -0.73 2.17
C ALA A 305 -1.06 -1.64 1.65
N GLY A 306 -0.40 -2.37 2.54
CA GLY A 306 0.68 -3.27 2.19
C GLY A 306 1.06 -4.19 3.33
N LYS A 307 1.89 -5.17 3.04
CA LYS A 307 2.45 -6.08 4.02
C LYS A 307 3.89 -6.48 3.64
N ILE A 308 4.70 -6.71 4.67
CA ILE A 308 6.04 -7.24 4.54
C ILE A 308 6.07 -8.58 5.26
N VAL A 309 6.34 -9.63 4.52
CA VAL A 309 6.48 -10.98 5.07
C VAL A 309 7.95 -11.34 5.10
N ARG A 310 8.45 -11.66 6.29
CA ARG A 310 9.85 -12.04 6.52
C ARG A 310 9.93 -13.45 7.06
N TRP A 311 10.88 -14.20 6.54
CA TRP A 311 11.31 -15.47 7.09
C TRP A 311 12.75 -15.34 7.54
N GLU A 312 13.01 -15.48 8.83
CA GLU A 312 14.34 -15.36 9.42
C GLU A 312 14.50 -16.38 10.57
N GLY A 313 15.55 -17.16 10.53
CA GLY A 313 15.86 -18.14 11.60
C GLY A 313 14.76 -19.18 11.84
N GLY A 314 14.01 -19.58 10.81
CA GLY A 314 12.90 -20.55 10.92
C GLY A 314 11.58 -19.92 11.40
N PHE A 315 11.50 -18.61 11.55
CA PHE A 315 10.29 -17.90 11.95
C PHE A 315 9.74 -17.05 10.80
N GLN A 316 8.42 -17.00 10.68
CA GLN A 316 7.72 -16.08 9.81
C GLN A 316 7.22 -14.90 10.64
N THR A 317 7.44 -13.68 10.13
CA THR A 317 6.83 -12.46 10.66
C THR A 317 6.11 -11.73 9.53
N ILE A 318 4.95 -11.14 9.81
CA ILE A 318 4.21 -10.32 8.85
C ILE A 318 4.04 -8.93 9.45
N GLU A 319 4.50 -7.90 8.77
CA GLU A 319 4.30 -6.49 9.11
C GLU A 319 3.25 -5.92 8.17
N TYR A 320 2.18 -5.33 8.73
CA TYR A 320 1.14 -4.69 7.93
C TYR A 320 1.36 -3.18 7.88
N LYS A 321 1.26 -2.61 6.67
CA LYS A 321 1.26 -1.16 6.45
C LYS A 321 -0.18 -0.72 6.19
N LEU A 322 -0.63 0.31 6.88
CA LEU A 322 -1.98 0.82 6.70
C LEU A 322 -1.99 2.03 5.75
N ALA A 323 -3.15 2.26 5.13
CA ALA A 323 -3.35 3.42 4.28
C ALA A 323 -3.49 4.70 5.12
N ASP A 324 -3.19 5.84 4.50
CA ASP A 324 -3.33 7.15 5.13
C ASP A 324 -4.81 7.57 5.30
N ASP A 325 -5.74 6.84 4.67
CA ASP A 325 -7.20 7.06 4.71
C ASP A 325 -7.81 6.49 5.99
N ILE A 326 -7.45 7.01 7.16
CA ILE A 326 -7.99 6.48 8.41
C ILE A 326 -9.28 7.18 8.79
N THR A 327 -10.30 6.39 9.08
CA THR A 327 -11.56 6.89 9.63
C THR A 327 -11.49 6.89 11.15
N ALA A 328 -11.52 8.07 11.75
CA ALA A 328 -11.73 8.20 13.20
C ALA A 328 -13.18 8.63 13.42
N THR A 329 -13.92 7.85 14.18
CA THR A 329 -15.24 8.24 14.65
C THR A 329 -15.10 8.80 16.04
N GLU A 330 -15.03 10.12 16.13
CA GLU A 330 -15.29 10.88 17.36
C GLU A 330 -16.47 11.82 17.11
N ASP A 331 -17.30 11.98 18.11
CA ASP A 331 -18.46 12.89 18.13
C ASP A 331 -18.06 14.38 18.25
N SER A 332 -16.83 14.75 17.96
CA SER A 332 -16.34 16.12 18.05
C SER A 332 -15.40 16.46 16.92
N GLY A 333 -15.81 17.40 16.10
CA GLY A 333 -15.11 18.20 15.09
C GLY A 333 -13.67 17.82 14.75
N ALA A 334 -13.50 16.84 13.86
CA ALA A 334 -12.18 16.38 13.48
C ALA A 334 -11.45 17.43 12.65
N LEU A 335 -10.40 18.00 13.20
CA LEU A 335 -9.39 18.75 12.46
C LEU A 335 -8.73 17.87 11.39
N PHE A 336 -8.35 18.49 10.30
CA PHE A 336 -7.50 17.90 9.26
C PHE A 336 -6.31 17.16 9.89
N SER A 337 -6.13 15.90 9.58
CA SER A 337 -5.06 15.10 10.16
C SER A 337 -4.33 14.27 9.13
N LYS A 338 -2.99 14.28 9.22
CA LYS A 338 -2.08 13.38 8.51
C LYS A 338 -1.75 12.18 9.39
N MET A 339 -1.65 11.01 8.82
CA MET A 339 -1.43 9.80 9.59
C MET A 339 -0.16 9.07 9.20
N LYS A 340 0.59 8.60 10.22
CA LYS A 340 1.65 7.61 10.06
C LYS A 340 1.32 6.41 10.93
N MET A 341 1.51 5.22 10.40
CA MET A 341 1.31 4.00 11.14
C MET A 341 2.46 3.01 10.97
N LYS A 342 2.71 2.26 12.03
CA LYS A 342 3.66 1.15 12.06
C LYS A 342 3.04 0.00 12.82
N ILE A 343 3.06 -1.20 12.26
CA ILE A 343 2.61 -2.43 12.90
C ILE A 343 3.83 -3.29 13.21
N ALA A 344 3.95 -3.75 14.45
CA ALA A 344 4.99 -4.69 14.89
C ALA A 344 4.33 -6.03 15.24
N LEU A 345 5.04 -7.15 15.01
CA LEU A 345 4.47 -8.48 14.89
C LEU A 345 4.93 -9.50 15.90
N SER A 346 4.10 -10.54 16.03
CA SER A 346 4.47 -11.79 16.70
C SER A 346 5.32 -12.68 15.80
N LYS A 347 6.14 -13.50 16.46
CA LYS A 347 6.92 -14.57 15.82
C LYS A 347 6.11 -15.86 15.85
N THR A 348 5.76 -16.39 14.69
CA THR A 348 5.17 -17.73 14.56
C THR A 348 6.25 -18.71 14.16
N GLU A 349 6.41 -19.78 14.94
CA GLU A 349 7.39 -20.83 14.66
C GLU A 349 6.97 -21.60 13.41
N VAL A 350 7.81 -21.62 12.39
CA VAL A 350 7.61 -22.47 11.21
C VAL A 350 8.09 -23.88 11.60
N LYS A 351 7.16 -24.80 11.83
CA LYS A 351 7.51 -26.21 12.07
C LYS A 351 8.11 -26.79 10.80
N GLU A 352 9.33 -27.36 10.95
CA GLU A 352 10.00 -28.17 9.94
C GLU A 352 9.19 -29.38 9.48
#